data_6f5fb3f002dd3692784aadf99216aff3
#
_entry.id   6f5fb3f002dd3692784aadf99216aff3
#
_cell.length_a   1.000
_cell.length_b   1.000
_cell.length_c   1.000
_cell.angle_alpha   90.00
_cell.angle_beta   90.00
_cell.angle_gamma   90.00
#
_symmetry.space_group_name_H-M   'P 1'
#
loop_
_entity.id
_entity.type
_entity.pdbx_description
1 polymer ?
#
loop_
_entity_poly.entity_id
_entity_poly.type
_entity_poly.pdbx_seq_one_letter_code
_entity_poly.pdbx_strand_id
1 'polypeptide(L)'
;NYDTPIYIFGEIDDDNQLCFAIYGKETRDKTRKIEFESEEVSTEEPGVKYKADAELALGEMEVTGSAHTGKEVKLWKIVYENGKQVSKDVINESTYSKADKTISVGIKTKNSSAATVVKEAVSTQDKAKIQAAISEASSMESSPEQ
;
A
#
# COMPACT_ATOMS: atom_id res chain seq x y z
N ASN A 1 10.38 21.02 -28.72
CA ASN A 1 11.76 20.84 -29.16
C ASN A 1 12.59 22.01 -28.63
N TYR A 2 13.79 21.70 -28.13
CA TYR A 2 14.76 22.70 -27.67
C TYR A 2 15.85 22.84 -28.74
N ASP A 3 16.28 24.06 -29.00
CA ASP A 3 17.34 24.35 -29.98
C ASP A 3 18.75 24.00 -29.45
N THR A 4 18.84 23.70 -28.15
CA THR A 4 20.06 23.28 -27.47
C THR A 4 19.84 21.94 -26.77
N PRO A 5 20.87 21.07 -26.67
CA PRO A 5 20.77 19.81 -26.00
C PRO A 5 20.41 19.99 -24.51
N ILE A 6 19.62 19.04 -23.99
CA ILE A 6 19.36 18.89 -22.56
C ILE A 6 20.01 17.59 -22.09
N TYR A 7 20.47 17.57 -20.85
CA TYR A 7 21.02 16.41 -20.19
C TYR A 7 20.10 16.02 -19.04
N ILE A 8 19.69 14.75 -18.99
CA ILE A 8 18.88 14.22 -17.91
C ILE A 8 19.79 13.27 -17.12
N PHE A 9 19.95 13.55 -15.85
CA PHE A 9 20.70 12.74 -14.91
C PHE A 9 19.76 12.16 -13.88
N GLY A 10 19.86 10.87 -13.61
CA GLY A 10 19.08 10.18 -12.58
C GLY A 10 20.00 9.43 -11.65
N GLU A 11 19.75 9.54 -10.36
CA GLU A 11 20.47 8.81 -9.31
C GLU A 11 19.50 8.34 -8.21
N ILE A 12 19.91 7.30 -7.51
CA ILE A 12 19.27 6.86 -6.27
C ILE A 12 20.25 7.21 -5.15
N ASP A 13 19.79 8.00 -4.18
CA ASP A 13 20.59 8.36 -3.03
C ASP A 13 20.65 7.25 -1.97
N ASP A 14 21.43 7.48 -0.91
CA ASP A 14 21.64 6.52 0.17
C ASP A 14 20.36 6.22 0.98
N ASP A 15 19.33 7.08 0.87
CA ASP A 15 18.00 6.91 1.47
C ASP A 15 17.00 6.21 0.52
N ASN A 16 17.48 5.63 -0.58
CA ASN A 16 16.68 5.01 -1.65
C ASN A 16 15.68 5.98 -2.32
N GLN A 17 16.00 7.27 -2.33
CA GLN A 17 15.20 8.25 -3.06
C GLN A 17 15.74 8.41 -4.49
N LEU A 18 14.82 8.36 -5.45
CA LEU A 18 15.14 8.56 -6.86
C LEU A 18 15.11 10.06 -7.17
N CYS A 19 16.26 10.60 -7.55
CA CYS A 19 16.42 11.99 -7.93
C CYS A 19 16.67 12.13 -9.43
N PHE A 20 15.99 13.05 -10.09
CA PHE A 20 16.25 13.44 -11.47
C PHE A 20 16.67 14.90 -11.56
N ALA A 21 17.78 15.16 -12.24
CA ALA A 21 18.22 16.52 -12.56
C ALA A 21 18.21 16.73 -14.09
N ILE A 22 17.70 17.86 -14.51
CA ILE A 22 17.67 18.25 -15.93
C ILE A 22 18.54 19.49 -16.10
N TYR A 23 19.57 19.37 -16.91
CA TYR A 23 20.51 20.45 -17.24
C TYR A 23 20.31 20.92 -18.68
N GLY A 24 20.28 22.20 -18.87
CA GLY A 24 20.13 22.80 -20.21
C GLY A 24 20.31 24.31 -20.20
N LYS A 25 20.25 24.91 -21.37
CA LYS A 25 20.28 26.37 -21.49
C LYS A 25 18.87 26.90 -21.26
N GLU A 26 18.70 27.76 -20.25
CA GLU A 26 17.44 28.45 -20.03
C GLU A 26 17.19 29.50 -21.14
N THR A 27 16.11 29.33 -21.87
CA THR A 27 15.73 30.21 -23.01
C THR A 27 14.44 30.98 -22.75
N ARG A 28 13.77 30.72 -21.60
CA ARG A 28 12.53 31.39 -21.21
C ARG A 28 12.81 32.78 -20.62
N ASP A 29 11.77 33.61 -20.59
CA ASP A 29 11.83 34.87 -19.91
C ASP A 29 12.18 34.71 -18.44
N LYS A 30 13.14 35.51 -17.94
CA LYS A 30 13.62 35.44 -16.54
C LYS A 30 12.54 35.80 -15.51
N THR A 31 11.48 36.48 -15.92
CA THR A 31 10.33 36.83 -15.07
C THR A 31 9.36 35.69 -14.91
N ARG A 32 9.50 34.62 -15.74
CA ARG A 32 8.66 33.45 -15.69
C ARG A 32 9.21 32.43 -14.71
N LYS A 33 8.41 32.09 -13.69
CA LYS A 33 8.67 31.05 -12.72
C LYS A 33 7.62 29.94 -12.82
N ILE A 34 8.03 28.70 -12.73
CA ILE A 34 7.14 27.55 -12.68
C ILE A 34 7.36 26.84 -11.34
N GLU A 35 6.26 26.56 -10.65
CA GLU A 35 6.23 25.77 -9.43
C GLU A 35 5.34 24.54 -9.61
N PHE A 36 5.65 23.49 -8.88
CA PHE A 36 4.84 22.29 -8.81
C PHE A 36 4.39 22.08 -7.38
N GLU A 37 3.11 21.80 -7.22
CA GLU A 37 2.48 21.53 -5.92
C GLU A 37 1.78 20.18 -5.99
N SER A 38 2.06 19.31 -5.03
CA SER A 38 1.37 18.03 -4.87
C SER A 38 0.25 18.20 -3.85
N GLU A 39 -0.96 17.82 -4.22
CA GLU A 39 -2.15 17.84 -3.38
C GLU A 39 -2.65 16.42 -3.16
N GLU A 40 -2.71 15.99 -1.90
CA GLU A 40 -3.38 14.74 -1.54
C GLU A 40 -4.89 15.01 -1.45
N VAL A 41 -5.66 14.41 -2.37
CA VAL A 41 -7.11 14.63 -2.50
C VAL A 41 -7.87 13.73 -1.56
N SER A 42 -7.45 12.47 -1.46
CA SER A 42 -8.06 11.47 -0.58
C SER A 42 -7.05 10.45 -0.08
N THR A 43 -7.34 9.88 1.08
CA THR A 43 -6.57 8.79 1.69
C THR A 43 -7.54 7.72 2.14
N GLU A 44 -7.24 6.45 1.83
CA GLU A 44 -8.01 5.29 2.26
C GLU A 44 -7.13 4.36 3.09
N GLU A 45 -7.44 4.23 4.38
CA GLU A 45 -6.68 3.39 5.29
C GLU A 45 -6.89 1.90 5.02
N PRO A 46 -5.82 1.08 5.10
CA PRO A 46 -5.92 -0.35 4.92
C PRO A 46 -6.60 -1.01 6.11
N GLY A 47 -7.34 -2.08 5.82
CA GLY A 47 -7.88 -2.99 6.81
C GLY A 47 -6.97 -4.19 7.07
N VAL A 48 -7.55 -5.20 7.75
CA VAL A 48 -6.94 -6.50 7.96
C VAL A 48 -7.87 -7.56 7.40
N LYS A 49 -7.32 -8.48 6.60
CA LYS A 49 -8.01 -9.66 6.07
C LYS A 49 -7.39 -10.93 6.66
N TYR A 50 -8.24 -11.85 7.05
CA TYR A 50 -7.84 -13.19 7.50
C TYR A 50 -8.13 -14.21 6.41
N LYS A 51 -7.19 -15.12 6.16
CA LYS A 51 -7.31 -16.19 5.17
C LYS A 51 -6.92 -17.52 5.80
N ALA A 52 -7.77 -18.54 5.65
CA ALA A 52 -7.43 -19.89 6.09
C ALA A 52 -6.33 -20.45 5.17
N ASP A 53 -5.33 -21.09 5.78
CA ASP A 53 -4.18 -21.65 5.10
C ASP A 53 -3.98 -23.12 5.51
N ALA A 54 -4.04 -24.03 4.54
CA ALA A 54 -3.91 -25.46 4.75
C ALA A 54 -2.44 -25.95 4.88
N GLU A 55 -1.49 -25.07 4.59
CA GLU A 55 -0.06 -25.41 4.73
C GLU A 55 0.49 -25.04 6.09
N LEU A 56 -0.12 -24.07 6.80
CA LEU A 56 0.24 -23.67 8.15
C LEU A 56 -0.40 -24.60 9.20
N ALA A 57 0.33 -24.90 10.28
CA ALA A 57 -0.18 -25.68 11.39
C ALA A 57 -1.41 -25.03 12.03
N LEU A 58 -2.31 -25.85 12.59
CA LEU A 58 -3.57 -25.36 13.19
C LEU A 58 -3.31 -24.26 14.20
N GLY A 59 -3.95 -23.10 13.97
CA GLY A 59 -3.83 -21.93 14.85
C GLY A 59 -2.57 -21.09 14.66
N GLU A 60 -1.62 -21.50 13.85
CA GLU A 60 -0.48 -20.66 13.46
C GLU A 60 -0.96 -19.45 12.64
N MET A 61 -0.38 -18.28 12.89
CA MET A 61 -0.75 -17.06 12.19
C MET A 61 0.49 -16.40 11.56
N GLU A 62 0.43 -16.16 10.27
CA GLU A 62 1.52 -15.54 9.51
C GLU A 62 1.01 -14.34 8.70
N VAL A 63 1.82 -13.27 8.64
CA VAL A 63 1.55 -12.12 7.77
C VAL A 63 2.03 -12.45 6.37
N THR A 64 1.09 -12.67 5.45
CA THR A 64 1.37 -13.04 4.05
C THR A 64 1.15 -11.89 3.06
N GLY A 65 0.60 -10.76 3.51
CA GLY A 65 0.43 -9.55 2.70
C GLY A 65 0.62 -8.28 3.52
N SER A 66 1.42 -7.35 2.98
CA SER A 66 1.67 -6.05 3.60
C SER A 66 0.51 -5.09 3.31
N ALA A 67 0.23 -4.22 4.29
CA ALA A 67 -0.75 -3.16 4.14
C ALA A 67 -0.16 -1.98 3.36
N HIS A 68 -0.98 -1.36 2.50
CA HIS A 68 -0.68 -0.11 1.83
C HIS A 68 -1.88 0.82 1.89
N THR A 69 -1.65 2.06 2.30
CA THR A 69 -2.65 3.12 2.26
C THR A 69 -2.95 3.51 0.82
N GLY A 70 -4.21 3.56 0.47
CA GLY A 70 -4.67 4.09 -0.81
C GLY A 70 -4.63 5.62 -0.80
N LYS A 71 -4.29 6.24 -1.94
CA LYS A 71 -4.20 7.69 -2.07
C LYS A 71 -4.61 8.14 -3.46
N GLU A 72 -5.29 9.27 -3.51
CA GLU A 72 -5.47 10.05 -4.73
C GLU A 72 -4.68 11.35 -4.60
N VAL A 73 -3.83 11.62 -5.58
CA VAL A 73 -2.92 12.76 -5.56
C VAL A 73 -3.04 13.50 -6.89
N LYS A 74 -3.11 14.84 -6.82
CA LYS A 74 -3.02 15.74 -7.96
C LYS A 74 -1.69 16.47 -7.95
N LEU A 75 -1.11 16.61 -9.12
CA LEU A 75 0.07 17.44 -9.34
C LEU A 75 -0.35 18.70 -10.10
N TRP A 76 -0.18 19.83 -9.43
CA TRP A 76 -0.46 21.15 -9.99
C TRP A 76 0.81 21.75 -10.57
N LYS A 77 0.67 22.39 -11.73
CA LYS A 77 1.67 23.28 -12.31
C LYS A 77 1.18 24.71 -12.15
N ILE A 78 1.98 25.52 -11.48
CA ILE A 78 1.67 26.93 -11.23
C ILE A 78 2.67 27.77 -12.01
N VAL A 79 2.16 28.70 -12.81
CA VAL A 79 2.99 29.61 -13.62
C VAL A 79 2.85 31.03 -13.09
N TYR A 80 3.99 31.65 -12.86
CA TYR A 80 4.08 33.05 -12.47
C TYR A 80 4.78 33.85 -13.60
N GLU A 81 4.31 35.04 -13.85
CA GLU A 81 4.94 36.03 -14.73
C GLU A 81 4.99 37.36 -14.00
N ASN A 82 6.16 38.00 -13.96
CA ASN A 82 6.39 39.24 -13.22
C ASN A 82 5.92 39.19 -11.76
N GLY A 83 6.08 38.01 -11.12
CA GLY A 83 5.69 37.78 -9.73
C GLY A 83 4.19 37.56 -9.51
N LYS A 84 3.37 37.54 -10.55
CA LYS A 84 1.93 37.26 -10.48
C LYS A 84 1.63 35.88 -11.02
N GLN A 85 0.78 35.12 -10.32
CA GLN A 85 0.28 33.84 -10.81
C GLN A 85 -0.61 34.08 -12.04
N VAL A 86 -0.27 33.44 -13.16
CA VAL A 86 -1.03 33.53 -14.43
C VAL A 86 -1.79 32.24 -14.74
N SER A 87 -1.35 31.09 -14.23
CA SER A 87 -2.12 29.86 -14.30
C SER A 87 -1.83 28.92 -13.13
N LYS A 88 -2.80 28.03 -12.84
CA LYS A 88 -2.66 26.87 -11.96
C LYS A 88 -3.45 25.73 -12.60
N ASP A 89 -2.77 24.72 -13.13
CA ASP A 89 -3.35 23.66 -13.92
C ASP A 89 -2.98 22.30 -13.33
N VAL A 90 -3.93 21.37 -13.25
CA VAL A 90 -3.64 19.96 -12.93
C VAL A 90 -2.94 19.35 -14.15
N ILE A 91 -1.75 18.85 -13.95
CA ILE A 91 -0.96 18.22 -15.02
C ILE A 91 -0.83 16.71 -14.87
N ASN A 92 -1.12 16.18 -13.68
CA ASN A 92 -1.17 14.75 -13.44
C ASN A 92 -2.14 14.43 -12.30
N GLU A 93 -2.82 13.30 -12.42
CA GLU A 93 -3.63 12.70 -11.36
C GLU A 93 -3.15 11.25 -11.18
N SER A 94 -2.89 10.87 -9.95
CA SER A 94 -2.40 9.54 -9.61
C SER A 94 -3.30 8.91 -8.56
N THR A 95 -3.68 7.64 -8.81
CA THR A 95 -4.43 6.83 -7.86
C THR A 95 -3.57 5.65 -7.42
N TYR A 96 -3.34 5.55 -6.14
CA TYR A 96 -2.67 4.42 -5.50
C TYR A 96 -3.72 3.59 -4.78
N SER A 97 -3.89 2.35 -5.24
CA SER A 97 -4.88 1.45 -4.65
C SER A 97 -4.45 1.01 -3.25
N LYS A 98 -5.41 1.00 -2.33
CA LYS A 98 -5.24 0.42 -1.01
C LYS A 98 -4.99 -1.09 -1.11
N ALA A 99 -4.16 -1.63 -0.22
CA ALA A 99 -4.03 -3.06 0.02
C ALA A 99 -4.17 -3.35 1.51
N ASP A 100 -5.07 -4.28 1.86
CA ASP A 100 -5.26 -4.70 3.24
C ASP A 100 -4.13 -5.63 3.68
N LYS A 101 -3.75 -5.55 4.97
CA LYS A 101 -2.86 -6.53 5.59
C LYS A 101 -3.52 -7.91 5.55
N THR A 102 -2.86 -8.89 4.97
CA THR A 102 -3.36 -10.26 4.95
C THR A 102 -2.65 -11.10 6.01
N ILE A 103 -3.43 -11.77 6.84
CA ILE A 103 -2.95 -12.71 7.85
C ILE A 103 -3.49 -14.10 7.50
N SER A 104 -2.59 -15.03 7.18
CA SER A 104 -2.91 -16.44 7.03
C SER A 104 -3.08 -17.09 8.39
N VAL A 105 -4.14 -17.89 8.56
CA VAL A 105 -4.46 -18.63 9.76
C VAL A 105 -4.42 -20.11 9.42
N GLY A 106 -3.54 -20.86 10.09
CA GLY A 106 -3.30 -22.28 9.85
C GLY A 106 -4.50 -23.15 10.19
N ILE A 107 -4.83 -24.06 9.27
CA ILE A 107 -5.88 -25.08 9.43
C ILE A 107 -5.36 -26.50 9.17
N LYS A 108 -4.03 -26.68 9.06
CA LYS A 108 -3.41 -27.99 8.85
C LYS A 108 -3.46 -28.83 10.10
N THR A 109 -4.32 -29.83 10.11
CA THR A 109 -4.51 -30.79 11.22
C THR A 109 -5.08 -32.10 10.68
N LYS A 110 -4.95 -33.18 11.45
CA LYS A 110 -5.65 -34.47 11.20
C LYS A 110 -7.11 -34.42 11.65
N ASN A 111 -7.46 -33.53 12.57
CA ASN A 111 -8.82 -33.37 13.08
C ASN A 111 -9.63 -32.41 12.16
N SER A 112 -10.46 -32.99 11.30
CA SER A 112 -11.29 -32.23 10.35
C SER A 112 -12.29 -31.29 11.03
N SER A 113 -12.79 -31.63 12.20
CA SER A 113 -13.71 -30.78 12.97
C SER A 113 -12.99 -29.55 13.50
N ALA A 114 -11.77 -29.69 14.03
CA ALA A 114 -10.95 -28.58 14.49
C ALA A 114 -10.60 -27.61 13.33
N ALA A 115 -10.23 -28.16 12.16
CA ALA A 115 -9.98 -27.36 10.97
C ALA A 115 -11.23 -26.58 10.53
N THR A 116 -12.41 -27.18 10.59
CA THR A 116 -13.69 -26.56 10.20
C THR A 116 -14.03 -25.39 11.13
N VAL A 117 -13.90 -25.55 12.43
CA VAL A 117 -14.17 -24.49 13.42
C VAL A 117 -13.31 -23.26 13.16
N VAL A 118 -12.01 -23.44 12.94
CA VAL A 118 -11.12 -22.30 12.61
C VAL A 118 -11.47 -21.69 11.26
N LYS A 119 -11.74 -22.50 10.24
CA LYS A 119 -12.11 -22.00 8.88
C LYS A 119 -13.39 -21.17 8.89
N GLU A 120 -14.41 -21.60 9.62
CA GLU A 120 -15.67 -20.86 9.78
C GLU A 120 -15.41 -19.54 10.52
N ALA A 121 -14.63 -19.54 11.58
CA ALA A 121 -14.28 -18.32 12.29
C ALA A 121 -13.52 -17.33 11.39
N VAL A 122 -12.57 -17.80 10.58
CA VAL A 122 -11.83 -16.98 9.60
C VAL A 122 -12.79 -16.31 8.62
N SER A 123 -13.86 -16.99 8.19
CA SER A 123 -14.86 -16.40 7.28
C SER A 123 -15.58 -15.18 7.87
N THR A 124 -15.65 -15.06 9.19
CA THR A 124 -16.26 -13.92 9.88
C THR A 124 -15.40 -12.66 9.85
N GLN A 125 -14.12 -12.76 9.54
CA GLN A 125 -13.14 -11.67 9.56
C GLN A 125 -13.00 -10.97 10.93
N ASP A 126 -13.48 -11.60 12.01
CA ASP A 126 -13.43 -11.11 13.38
C ASP A 126 -12.27 -11.74 14.13
N LYS A 127 -11.29 -10.93 14.52
CA LYS A 127 -10.08 -11.37 15.21
C LYS A 127 -10.39 -12.12 16.51
N ALA A 128 -11.37 -11.65 17.29
CA ALA A 128 -11.71 -12.26 18.58
C ALA A 128 -12.34 -13.64 18.40
N LYS A 129 -13.22 -13.77 17.40
CA LYS A 129 -13.83 -15.07 17.04
C LYS A 129 -12.78 -16.05 16.53
N ILE A 130 -11.85 -15.59 15.72
CA ILE A 130 -10.75 -16.42 15.20
C ILE A 130 -9.88 -16.93 16.36
N GLN A 131 -9.51 -16.05 17.30
CA GLN A 131 -8.71 -16.46 18.47
C GLN A 131 -9.45 -17.46 19.38
N ALA A 132 -10.74 -17.25 19.62
CA ALA A 132 -11.57 -18.19 20.37
C ALA A 132 -11.65 -19.56 19.69
N ALA A 133 -11.87 -19.56 18.37
CA ALA A 133 -11.92 -20.79 17.58
C ALA A 133 -10.60 -21.55 17.55
N ILE A 134 -9.46 -20.85 17.50
CA ILE A 134 -8.13 -21.47 17.61
C ILE A 134 -7.96 -22.16 18.97
N SER A 135 -8.38 -21.51 20.06
CA SER A 135 -8.31 -22.09 21.41
C SER A 135 -9.20 -23.32 21.54
N GLU A 136 -10.41 -23.27 21.00
CA GLU A 136 -11.35 -24.40 20.96
C GLU A 136 -10.76 -25.57 20.15
N ALA A 137 -10.28 -25.31 18.94
CA ALA A 137 -9.69 -26.29 18.04
C ALA A 137 -8.45 -26.98 18.65
N SER A 138 -7.61 -26.23 19.37
CA SER A 138 -6.45 -26.77 20.10
C SER A 138 -6.87 -27.73 21.20
N SER A 139 -7.99 -27.45 21.88
CA SER A 139 -8.55 -28.35 22.91
C SER A 139 -9.08 -29.64 22.28
N MET A 140 -9.63 -29.59 21.06
CA MET A 140 -10.09 -30.79 20.33
C MET A 140 -8.92 -31.72 19.92
N GLU A 141 -7.73 -31.16 19.68
CA GLU A 141 -6.52 -31.95 19.37
C GLU A 141 -5.93 -32.61 20.62
N SER A 142 -6.10 -31.97 21.78
CA SER A 142 -5.55 -32.44 23.05
C SER A 142 -6.39 -33.53 23.71
N SER A 143 -7.62 -33.77 23.23
CA SER A 143 -8.47 -34.85 23.76
C SER A 143 -8.10 -36.15 23.08
N PRO A 144 -7.60 -37.20 23.84
CA PRO A 144 -7.34 -38.50 23.25
C PRO A 144 -8.65 -39.11 22.76
N GLU A 145 -8.65 -39.60 21.52
CA GLU A 145 -9.73 -40.46 21.02
C GLU A 145 -9.96 -41.61 22.02
N GLN A 146 -11.14 -41.65 22.60
CA GLN A 146 -11.62 -42.84 23.34
C GLN A 146 -12.19 -43.86 22.36
#